data_f1b03df9794b39c0b13a787cdd5e4ad1
#
_entry.id   f1b03df9794b39c0b13a787cdd5e4ad1
#
_cell.length_a   1.000
_cell.length_b   1.000
_cell.length_c   1.000
_cell.angle_alpha   90.00
_cell.angle_beta   90.00
_cell.angle_gamma   90.00
#
_symmetry.space_group_name_H-M   'P 1'
#
loop_
_entity.id
_entity.type
_entity.pdbx_description
1 polymer ?
#
loop_
_entity_poly.entity_id
_entity_poly.type
_entity_poly.pdbx_seq_one_letter_code
_entity_poly.pdbx_strand_id
1 'polypeptide(L)'
;MTFKKEPPYKHGTVGRTAVVLVNLGTPDAPTTSAVRRYLREFLSDRRVVEVPRAVWWFILNLIILPFRSSQSAKKYATIWTAEGSPLKVNTDAQAGKLIGALEDRGHQDLTVAMAMRYGSPSLPDVLDKLKADGHDRILVLPAYPQYSGTTTGSIYDAVFKHYGSVRNIPELRFVRNYHDDEGYIHALRDSVLAHWDQHGRPEKLVLSFHGVPKRTLMLGDPYHCECLKTARLLATALRLKPEQYIVTFQSRFGKAEWLQPYTAPTVAQLARDGVRRIDVLCPGFTSDCLETLEEISMEVRHDFEQNGGREFHYIPCLNDSRKWISALAEIAEHHMIGWPTQAGPSEHEARRKDAEVGRAAALARGAAD
;
A
#
# COMPACT_ATOMS: atom_id res chain seq x y z
N MET A 1 10.89 -13.54 -27.38
CA MET A 1 11.20 -12.95 -26.06
C MET A 1 12.46 -13.64 -25.53
N THR A 2 13.47 -12.90 -25.17
CA THR A 2 14.69 -13.43 -24.53
C THR A 2 14.51 -13.35 -23.03
N PHE A 3 14.77 -14.48 -22.32
CA PHE A 3 14.79 -14.46 -20.87
C PHE A 3 15.95 -13.63 -20.33
N LYS A 4 15.78 -13.02 -19.15
CA LYS A 4 16.86 -12.37 -18.42
C LYS A 4 17.98 -13.39 -18.12
N LYS A 5 19.22 -12.90 -18.03
CA LYS A 5 20.33 -13.72 -17.50
C LYS A 5 20.13 -13.85 -16.00
N GLU A 6 20.05 -15.08 -15.54
CA GLU A 6 19.89 -15.39 -14.11
C GLU A 6 21.22 -15.86 -13.52
N PRO A 7 21.37 -15.77 -12.18
CA PRO A 7 22.48 -16.42 -11.51
C PRO A 7 22.50 -17.93 -11.83
N PRO A 8 23.68 -18.58 -11.92
CA PRO A 8 23.76 -20.02 -12.05
C PRO A 8 22.99 -20.70 -10.91
N TYR A 9 22.29 -21.77 -11.23
CA TYR A 9 21.67 -22.61 -10.20
C TYR A 9 22.76 -23.29 -9.38
N LYS A 10 22.67 -23.20 -8.04
CA LYS A 10 23.59 -23.87 -7.11
C LYS A 10 22.87 -25.00 -6.43
N HIS A 11 23.39 -26.23 -6.63
CA HIS A 11 22.88 -27.39 -5.90
C HIS A 11 23.12 -27.26 -4.40
N GLY A 12 22.19 -27.75 -3.59
CA GLY A 12 22.29 -27.66 -2.12
C GLY A 12 21.96 -26.30 -1.52
N THR A 13 21.36 -25.42 -2.28
CA THR A 13 20.83 -24.18 -1.72
C THR A 13 19.53 -24.46 -1.00
N VAL A 14 19.44 -24.10 0.28
CA VAL A 14 18.17 -24.10 1.03
C VAL A 14 17.39 -22.87 0.66
N GLY A 15 16.17 -23.06 0.14
CA GLY A 15 15.31 -21.97 -0.26
C GLY A 15 14.86 -21.11 0.94
N ARG A 16 14.78 -19.80 0.73
CA ARG A 16 14.41 -18.79 1.72
C ARG A 16 13.05 -18.19 1.41
N THR A 17 12.39 -17.67 2.45
CA THR A 17 11.09 -17.01 2.32
C THR A 17 11.22 -15.48 2.48
N ALA A 18 10.48 -14.72 1.69
CA ALA A 18 10.38 -13.27 1.84
C ALA A 18 8.94 -12.81 1.85
N VAL A 19 8.66 -11.77 2.65
CA VAL A 19 7.47 -10.93 2.55
C VAL A 19 7.88 -9.60 1.91
N VAL A 20 7.22 -9.21 0.84
CA VAL A 20 7.44 -7.93 0.18
C VAL A 20 6.25 -7.04 0.45
N LEU A 21 6.42 -6.07 1.36
CA LEU A 21 5.43 -5.02 1.62
C LEU A 21 5.51 -3.99 0.49
N VAL A 22 4.45 -3.88 -0.31
CA VAL A 22 4.44 -3.03 -1.50
C VAL A 22 3.48 -1.87 -1.32
N ASN A 23 3.99 -0.63 -1.41
CA ASN A 23 3.16 0.57 -1.43
C ASN A 23 3.21 1.27 -2.81
N LEU A 24 2.39 2.32 -3.00
CA LEU A 24 2.24 3.04 -4.27
C LEU A 24 3.55 3.58 -4.77
N GLY A 25 4.24 4.28 -3.89
CA GLY A 25 5.45 5.00 -4.21
C GLY A 25 5.30 6.51 -4.10
N THR A 26 6.42 7.16 -4.24
CA THR A 26 6.57 8.60 -4.03
C THR A 26 7.77 9.11 -4.83
N PRO A 27 7.86 10.41 -5.17
CA PRO A 27 9.07 10.94 -5.77
C PRO A 27 10.27 10.85 -4.82
N ASP A 28 11.48 10.78 -5.38
CA ASP A 28 12.73 10.72 -4.60
C ASP A 28 13.04 12.01 -3.83
N ALA A 29 12.50 13.15 -4.30
CA ALA A 29 12.65 14.47 -3.71
C ALA A 29 11.46 15.37 -4.06
N PRO A 30 11.16 16.42 -3.27
CA PRO A 30 10.08 17.35 -3.55
C PRO A 30 10.47 18.39 -4.63
N THR A 31 11.18 17.95 -5.67
CA THR A 31 11.62 18.78 -6.80
C THR A 31 10.80 18.50 -8.06
N THR A 32 10.64 19.50 -8.90
CA THR A 32 9.91 19.36 -10.18
C THR A 32 10.42 18.21 -11.02
N SER A 33 11.74 17.97 -11.05
CA SER A 33 12.35 16.91 -11.87
C SER A 33 12.04 15.51 -11.30
N ALA A 34 12.16 15.32 -9.99
CA ALA A 34 11.86 14.05 -9.33
C ALA A 34 10.36 13.73 -9.41
N VAL A 35 9.50 14.71 -9.14
CA VAL A 35 8.05 14.56 -9.28
C VAL A 35 7.65 14.26 -10.71
N ARG A 36 8.31 14.87 -11.72
CA ARG A 36 8.05 14.56 -13.14
C ARG A 36 8.38 13.11 -13.48
N ARG A 37 9.49 12.56 -12.96
CA ARG A 37 9.87 11.15 -13.18
C ARG A 37 8.82 10.22 -12.57
N TYR A 38 8.46 10.46 -11.31
CA TYR A 38 7.45 9.71 -10.60
C TYR A 38 6.09 9.75 -11.30
N LEU A 39 5.58 10.94 -11.63
CA LEU A 39 4.29 11.10 -12.31
C LEU A 39 4.29 10.45 -13.71
N ARG A 40 5.43 10.47 -14.42
CA ARG A 40 5.53 9.79 -15.71
C ARG A 40 5.37 8.29 -15.56
N GLU A 41 6.01 7.68 -14.57
CA GLU A 41 5.90 6.25 -14.30
C GLU A 41 4.47 5.89 -13.88
N PHE A 42 3.94 6.58 -12.88
CA PHE A 42 2.60 6.37 -12.32
C PHE A 42 1.49 6.52 -13.37
N LEU A 43 1.48 7.63 -14.10
CA LEU A 43 0.44 7.93 -15.07
C LEU A 43 0.62 7.19 -16.41
N SER A 44 1.75 6.52 -16.62
CA SER A 44 1.95 5.62 -17.77
C SER A 44 1.36 4.22 -17.54
N ASP A 45 0.94 3.89 -16.32
CA ASP A 45 0.30 2.63 -16.04
C ASP A 45 -1.12 2.60 -16.62
N ARG A 46 -1.38 1.58 -17.46
CA ARG A 46 -2.69 1.38 -18.09
C ARG A 46 -3.81 1.05 -17.11
N ARG A 47 -3.46 0.55 -15.92
CA ARG A 47 -4.41 0.31 -14.84
C ARG A 47 -4.84 1.60 -14.16
N VAL A 48 -3.98 2.61 -14.15
CA VAL A 48 -4.25 3.93 -13.57
C VAL A 48 -4.99 4.81 -14.56
N VAL A 49 -4.57 4.78 -15.84
CA VAL A 49 -5.19 5.59 -16.89
C VAL A 49 -5.58 4.70 -18.07
N GLU A 50 -6.89 4.47 -18.21
CA GLU A 50 -7.50 3.63 -19.24
C GLU A 50 -7.81 4.43 -20.52
N VAL A 51 -6.79 5.12 -21.07
CA VAL A 51 -6.88 5.87 -22.33
C VAL A 51 -5.99 5.19 -23.37
N PRO A 52 -6.37 5.16 -24.68
CA PRO A 52 -5.51 4.62 -25.74
C PRO A 52 -4.10 5.18 -25.68
N ARG A 53 -3.08 4.31 -25.69
CA ARG A 53 -1.68 4.69 -25.35
C ARG A 53 -1.11 5.82 -26.18
N ALA A 54 -1.37 5.83 -27.49
CA ALA A 54 -0.87 6.87 -28.36
C ALA A 54 -1.45 8.24 -27.98
N VAL A 55 -2.77 8.33 -27.77
CA VAL A 55 -3.45 9.56 -27.33
C VAL A 55 -2.93 10.00 -25.96
N TRP A 56 -2.85 9.05 -25.02
CA TRP A 56 -2.39 9.34 -23.68
C TRP A 56 -0.94 9.81 -23.63
N TRP A 57 -0.08 9.25 -24.46
CA TRP A 57 1.32 9.66 -24.53
C TRP A 57 1.47 11.16 -24.83
N PHE A 58 0.71 11.68 -25.80
CA PHE A 58 0.70 13.12 -26.12
C PHE A 58 0.18 13.95 -24.95
N ILE A 59 -0.97 13.57 -24.38
CA ILE A 59 -1.57 14.28 -23.23
C ILE A 59 -0.61 14.29 -22.04
N LEU A 60 -0.04 13.14 -21.69
CA LEU A 60 0.88 13.01 -20.57
C LEU A 60 2.12 13.87 -20.74
N ASN A 61 2.82 13.75 -21.88
CA ASN A 61 4.12 14.36 -22.04
C ASN A 61 4.07 15.86 -22.41
N LEU A 62 3.04 16.29 -23.14
CA LEU A 62 2.93 17.68 -23.63
C LEU A 62 2.03 18.56 -22.75
N ILE A 63 1.12 17.98 -21.97
CA ILE A 63 0.19 18.74 -21.15
C ILE A 63 0.40 18.42 -19.65
N ILE A 64 0.23 17.18 -19.23
CA ILE A 64 0.18 16.86 -17.79
C ILE A 64 1.55 17.11 -17.13
N LEU A 65 2.60 16.47 -17.61
CA LEU A 65 3.93 16.56 -16.99
C LEU A 65 4.52 17.98 -16.98
N PRO A 66 4.42 18.79 -18.05
CA PRO A 66 4.93 20.15 -18.02
C PRO A 66 4.28 21.05 -16.96
N PHE A 67 2.94 20.96 -16.81
CA PHE A 67 2.20 21.86 -15.93
C PHE A 67 2.06 21.33 -14.51
N ARG A 68 1.74 20.04 -14.32
CA ARG A 68 1.47 19.48 -13.00
C ARG A 68 2.71 19.18 -12.17
N SER A 69 3.86 18.87 -12.78
CA SER A 69 5.05 18.48 -12.03
C SER A 69 5.51 19.56 -11.06
N SER A 70 5.47 20.83 -11.45
CA SER A 70 5.85 21.96 -10.58
C SER A 70 4.82 22.17 -9.46
N GLN A 71 3.52 22.11 -9.76
CA GLN A 71 2.45 22.26 -8.78
C GLN A 71 2.51 21.14 -7.74
N SER A 72 2.62 19.88 -8.19
CA SER A 72 2.74 18.73 -7.30
C SER A 72 4.04 18.79 -6.47
N ALA A 73 5.16 19.30 -7.02
CA ALA A 73 6.39 19.47 -6.26
C ALA A 73 6.22 20.43 -5.08
N LYS A 74 5.46 21.52 -5.27
CA LYS A 74 5.12 22.43 -4.17
C LYS A 74 4.32 21.74 -3.09
N LYS A 75 3.30 20.95 -3.45
CA LYS A 75 2.50 20.17 -2.50
C LYS A 75 3.35 19.12 -1.76
N TYR A 76 4.23 18.40 -2.46
CA TYR A 76 5.17 17.49 -1.79
C TYR A 76 6.10 18.22 -0.81
N ALA A 77 6.54 19.43 -1.14
CA ALA A 77 7.40 20.22 -0.26
C ALA A 77 6.72 20.61 1.07
N THR A 78 5.39 20.75 1.11
CA THR A 78 4.66 21.09 2.36
C THR A 78 4.60 19.95 3.36
N ILE A 79 4.74 18.70 2.90
CA ILE A 79 4.65 17.49 3.75
C ILE A 79 6.00 16.78 3.92
N TRP A 80 7.05 17.26 3.23
CA TRP A 80 8.35 16.59 3.22
C TRP A 80 9.05 16.72 4.57
N THR A 81 9.51 15.58 5.11
CA THR A 81 10.24 15.55 6.39
C THR A 81 11.76 15.53 6.17
N ALA A 82 12.52 15.63 7.25
CA ALA A 82 13.99 15.50 7.19
C ALA A 82 14.42 14.10 6.69
N GLU A 83 13.61 13.08 6.97
CA GLU A 83 13.83 11.68 6.57
C GLU A 83 13.35 11.38 5.14
N GLY A 84 12.53 12.26 4.56
CA GLY A 84 12.00 12.12 3.22
C GLY A 84 10.48 12.20 3.13
N SER A 85 9.93 11.53 2.11
CA SER A 85 8.47 11.43 1.93
C SER A 85 7.82 10.63 3.05
N PRO A 86 6.76 11.13 3.71
CA PRO A 86 6.02 10.40 4.75
C PRO A 86 5.59 8.99 4.32
N LEU A 87 5.12 8.82 3.09
CA LEU A 87 4.75 7.50 2.57
C LEU A 87 5.92 6.50 2.65
N LYS A 88 7.10 6.92 2.21
CA LYS A 88 8.29 6.06 2.20
C LYS A 88 8.77 5.78 3.63
N VAL A 89 8.88 6.83 4.46
CA VAL A 89 9.33 6.71 5.85
C VAL A 89 8.44 5.75 6.63
N ASN A 90 7.12 5.93 6.54
CA ASN A 90 6.17 5.06 7.25
C ASN A 90 6.16 3.62 6.70
N THR A 91 6.27 3.44 5.38
CA THR A 91 6.31 2.08 4.80
C THR A 91 7.59 1.35 5.19
N ASP A 92 8.73 2.04 5.24
CA ASP A 92 10.00 1.48 5.70
C ASP A 92 9.94 1.09 7.19
N ALA A 93 9.38 1.97 8.02
CA ALA A 93 9.13 1.68 9.43
C ALA A 93 8.17 0.49 9.64
N GLN A 94 7.11 0.37 8.83
CA GLN A 94 6.22 -0.78 8.84
C GLN A 94 6.97 -2.08 8.52
N ALA A 95 7.78 -2.09 7.46
CA ALA A 95 8.56 -3.26 7.08
C ALA A 95 9.58 -3.66 8.16
N GLY A 96 10.27 -2.66 8.73
CA GLY A 96 11.24 -2.87 9.80
C GLY A 96 10.63 -3.41 11.10
N LYS A 97 9.40 -2.97 11.46
CA LYS A 97 8.70 -3.49 12.63
C LYS A 97 8.00 -4.83 12.36
N LEU A 98 7.57 -5.06 11.11
CA LEU A 98 6.90 -6.30 10.72
C LEU A 98 7.83 -7.51 10.88
N ILE A 99 9.11 -7.38 10.52
CA ILE A 99 10.06 -8.50 10.71
C ILE A 99 10.16 -8.88 12.19
N GLY A 100 10.34 -7.92 13.10
CA GLY A 100 10.39 -8.19 14.54
C GLY A 100 9.07 -8.82 15.07
N ALA A 101 7.91 -8.35 14.60
CA ALA A 101 6.63 -8.91 14.98
C ALA A 101 6.42 -10.36 14.48
N LEU A 102 7.01 -10.72 13.33
CA LEU A 102 7.01 -12.09 12.81
C LEU A 102 8.02 -12.97 13.55
N GLU A 103 9.19 -12.44 13.90
CA GLU A 103 10.18 -13.13 14.73
C GLU A 103 9.62 -13.47 16.13
N ASP A 104 8.92 -12.53 16.77
CA ASP A 104 8.22 -12.72 18.04
C ASP A 104 7.15 -13.84 17.97
N ARG A 105 6.60 -14.09 16.78
CA ARG A 105 5.64 -15.17 16.48
C ARG A 105 6.32 -16.49 16.06
N GLY A 106 7.65 -16.55 16.13
CA GLY A 106 8.44 -17.76 15.84
C GLY A 106 8.84 -17.94 14.39
N HIS A 107 8.59 -16.95 13.52
CA HIS A 107 9.09 -17.01 12.15
C HIS A 107 10.58 -16.67 12.09
N GLN A 108 11.40 -17.65 11.74
CA GLN A 108 12.84 -17.52 11.54
C GLN A 108 13.18 -17.71 10.06
N ASP A 109 14.39 -17.31 9.66
CA ASP A 109 14.82 -17.36 8.24
C ASP A 109 13.85 -16.67 7.27
N LEU A 110 13.18 -15.62 7.75
CA LEU A 110 12.25 -14.80 6.97
C LEU A 110 12.89 -13.44 6.67
N THR A 111 12.74 -12.97 5.46
CA THR A 111 13.11 -11.60 5.06
C THR A 111 11.85 -10.77 4.86
N VAL A 112 11.80 -9.58 5.44
CA VAL A 112 10.78 -8.58 5.09
C VAL A 112 11.46 -7.46 4.30
N ALA A 113 10.95 -7.19 3.11
CA ALA A 113 11.46 -6.13 2.24
C ALA A 113 10.34 -5.15 1.90
N MET A 114 10.67 -3.86 1.84
CA MET A 114 9.78 -2.82 1.34
C MET A 114 10.06 -2.58 -0.14
N ALA A 115 9.01 -2.41 -0.93
CA ALA A 115 9.08 -2.04 -2.34
C ALA A 115 8.04 -0.99 -2.70
N MET A 116 8.35 -0.18 -3.70
CA MET A 116 7.42 0.79 -4.28
C MET A 116 6.95 0.32 -5.65
N ARG A 117 5.66 0.45 -5.90
CA ARG A 117 5.10 0.17 -7.22
C ARG A 117 5.62 1.16 -8.26
N TYR A 118 5.81 2.42 -7.85
CA TYR A 118 6.39 3.50 -8.65
C TYR A 118 7.45 4.25 -7.82
N GLY A 119 8.61 4.52 -8.42
CA GLY A 119 9.74 5.15 -7.72
C GLY A 119 10.65 4.13 -7.03
N SER A 120 11.29 4.52 -5.93
CA SER A 120 12.39 3.75 -5.32
C SER A 120 12.15 3.43 -3.83
N PRO A 121 12.54 2.18 -3.37
CA PRO A 121 13.11 1.09 -4.16
C PRO A 121 12.04 0.44 -5.06
N SER A 122 12.36 0.21 -6.32
CA SER A 122 11.40 -0.32 -7.27
C SER A 122 11.08 -1.79 -6.98
N LEU A 123 9.82 -2.19 -7.18
CA LEU A 123 9.40 -3.57 -6.99
C LEU A 123 10.26 -4.56 -7.83
N PRO A 124 10.56 -4.31 -9.11
CA PRO A 124 11.45 -5.19 -9.88
C PRO A 124 12.86 -5.34 -9.28
N ASP A 125 13.48 -4.25 -8.80
CA ASP A 125 14.82 -4.30 -8.21
C ASP A 125 14.84 -5.10 -6.89
N VAL A 126 13.80 -4.94 -6.07
CA VAL A 126 13.64 -5.72 -4.83
C VAL A 126 13.48 -7.20 -5.14
N LEU A 127 12.67 -7.56 -6.16
CA LEU A 127 12.49 -8.95 -6.58
C LEU A 127 13.78 -9.55 -7.16
N ASP A 128 14.55 -8.80 -7.96
CA ASP A 128 15.86 -9.24 -8.46
C ASP A 128 16.86 -9.47 -7.31
N LYS A 129 16.88 -8.60 -6.30
CA LYS A 129 17.72 -8.76 -5.10
C LYS A 129 17.33 -10.02 -4.30
N LEU A 130 16.05 -10.20 -4.00
CA LEU A 130 15.56 -11.37 -3.28
C LEU A 130 15.93 -12.67 -4.00
N LYS A 131 15.84 -12.69 -5.33
CA LYS A 131 16.25 -13.82 -6.13
C LYS A 131 17.76 -14.08 -6.03
N ALA A 132 18.59 -13.05 -6.11
CA ALA A 132 20.05 -13.16 -5.94
C ALA A 132 20.43 -13.68 -4.56
N ASP A 133 19.63 -13.33 -3.53
CA ASP A 133 19.81 -13.78 -2.13
C ASP A 133 19.22 -15.20 -1.86
N GLY A 134 18.73 -15.88 -2.91
CA GLY A 134 18.27 -17.28 -2.83
C GLY A 134 16.83 -17.45 -2.30
N HIS A 135 15.99 -16.41 -2.37
CA HIS A 135 14.58 -16.53 -2.00
C HIS A 135 13.79 -17.24 -3.11
N ASP A 136 13.16 -18.34 -2.77
CA ASP A 136 12.33 -19.17 -3.65
C ASP A 136 10.84 -19.15 -3.27
N ARG A 137 10.47 -18.44 -2.19
CA ARG A 137 9.09 -18.18 -1.74
C ARG A 137 8.92 -16.70 -1.45
N ILE A 138 7.97 -16.09 -2.10
CA ILE A 138 7.71 -14.64 -1.97
C ILE A 138 6.23 -14.39 -1.74
N LEU A 139 5.88 -13.83 -0.57
CA LEU A 139 4.58 -13.26 -0.30
C LEU A 139 4.56 -11.79 -0.70
N VAL A 140 3.75 -11.42 -1.66
CA VAL A 140 3.51 -10.04 -2.04
C VAL A 140 2.34 -9.50 -1.22
N LEU A 141 2.61 -8.51 -0.36
CA LEU A 141 1.67 -7.90 0.56
C LEU A 141 1.47 -6.42 0.19
N PRO A 142 0.41 -6.08 -0.57
CA PRO A 142 0.09 -4.69 -0.87
C PRO A 142 -0.30 -3.93 0.40
N ALA A 143 0.19 -2.70 0.55
CA ALA A 143 -0.20 -1.81 1.66
C ALA A 143 -1.58 -1.15 1.44
N TYR A 144 -2.47 -1.82 0.71
CA TYR A 144 -3.83 -1.39 0.40
C TYR A 144 -4.84 -2.37 0.98
N PRO A 145 -5.65 -1.95 1.97
CA PRO A 145 -6.66 -2.84 2.55
C PRO A 145 -7.73 -3.26 1.55
N GLN A 146 -8.19 -2.33 0.71
CA GLN A 146 -9.20 -2.56 -0.31
C GLN A 146 -8.53 -2.85 -1.66
N TYR A 147 -9.02 -3.89 -2.36
CA TYR A 147 -8.57 -4.17 -3.72
C TYR A 147 -9.06 -3.10 -4.69
N SER A 148 -8.20 -2.65 -5.56
CA SER A 148 -8.55 -1.97 -6.81
C SER A 148 -7.63 -2.43 -7.94
N GLY A 149 -8.16 -2.42 -9.16
CA GLY A 149 -7.36 -2.63 -10.36
C GLY A 149 -6.23 -1.62 -10.49
N THR A 150 -6.42 -0.40 -9.98
CA THR A 150 -5.42 0.69 -10.03
C THR A 150 -4.29 0.54 -9.01
N THR A 151 -4.47 -0.26 -7.97
CA THR A 151 -3.51 -0.49 -6.88
C THR A 151 -3.00 -1.93 -6.86
N THR A 152 -3.70 -2.83 -6.17
CA THR A 152 -3.33 -4.25 -6.07
C THR A 152 -3.20 -4.91 -7.45
N GLY A 153 -4.13 -4.63 -8.37
CA GLY A 153 -4.04 -5.14 -9.75
C GLY A 153 -2.79 -4.67 -10.49
N SER A 154 -2.38 -3.41 -10.29
CA SER A 154 -1.15 -2.86 -10.87
C SER A 154 0.12 -3.51 -10.29
N ILE A 155 0.12 -3.83 -8.98
CA ILE A 155 1.22 -4.58 -8.35
C ILE A 155 1.34 -5.97 -8.97
N TYR A 156 0.20 -6.67 -9.14
CA TYR A 156 0.19 -8.00 -9.77
C TYR A 156 0.75 -7.97 -11.19
N ASP A 157 0.32 -7.00 -12.01
CA ASP A 157 0.85 -6.82 -13.37
C ASP A 157 2.37 -6.60 -13.35
N ALA A 158 2.90 -5.85 -12.39
CA ALA A 158 4.33 -5.60 -12.27
C ALA A 158 5.11 -6.88 -11.92
N VAL A 159 4.61 -7.68 -10.95
CA VAL A 159 5.21 -8.97 -10.56
C VAL A 159 5.15 -9.97 -11.70
N PHE A 160 3.99 -10.12 -12.37
CA PHE A 160 3.85 -11.05 -13.51
C PHE A 160 4.70 -10.63 -14.70
N LYS A 161 4.80 -9.33 -14.99
CA LYS A 161 5.70 -8.83 -16.03
C LYS A 161 7.17 -9.13 -15.71
N HIS A 162 7.57 -8.94 -14.45
CA HIS A 162 8.93 -9.22 -14.00
C HIS A 162 9.27 -10.70 -14.18
N TYR A 163 8.48 -11.59 -13.59
CA TYR A 163 8.74 -13.04 -13.64
C TYR A 163 8.43 -13.68 -15.00
N GLY A 164 7.64 -13.04 -15.85
CA GLY A 164 7.45 -13.46 -17.24
C GLY A 164 8.73 -13.42 -18.08
N SER A 165 9.80 -12.76 -17.59
CA SER A 165 11.12 -12.70 -18.21
C SER A 165 12.17 -13.61 -17.55
N VAL A 166 11.79 -14.42 -16.58
CA VAL A 166 12.66 -15.25 -15.73
C VAL A 166 12.34 -16.73 -15.93
N ARG A 167 13.34 -17.63 -15.91
CA ARG A 167 13.12 -19.09 -16.05
C ARG A 167 12.76 -19.74 -14.73
N ASN A 168 13.53 -19.43 -13.68
CA ASN A 168 13.33 -19.98 -12.35
C ASN A 168 12.45 -19.04 -11.52
N ILE A 169 11.12 -19.25 -11.60
CA ILE A 169 10.12 -18.44 -10.90
C ILE A 169 9.96 -18.98 -9.48
N PRO A 170 10.05 -18.11 -8.42
CA PRO A 170 9.77 -18.52 -7.06
C PRO A 170 8.30 -18.90 -6.87
N GLU A 171 7.99 -19.63 -5.80
CA GLU A 171 6.60 -19.76 -5.34
C GLU A 171 6.08 -18.38 -4.93
N LEU A 172 4.98 -17.93 -5.57
CA LEU A 172 4.39 -16.62 -5.34
C LEU A 172 3.06 -16.77 -4.64
N ARG A 173 2.88 -16.01 -3.56
CA ARG A 173 1.58 -15.78 -2.95
C ARG A 173 1.27 -14.30 -2.91
N PHE A 174 -0.02 -13.97 -2.94
CA PHE A 174 -0.49 -12.60 -2.99
C PHE A 174 -1.59 -12.39 -1.97
N VAL A 175 -1.45 -11.36 -1.15
CA VAL A 175 -2.57 -10.85 -0.37
C VAL A 175 -3.40 -9.97 -1.28
N ARG A 176 -4.65 -10.37 -1.55
CA ARG A 176 -5.51 -9.62 -2.45
C ARG A 176 -6.12 -8.39 -1.78
N ASN A 177 -6.62 -8.54 -0.58
CA ASN A 177 -7.22 -7.52 0.26
C ASN A 177 -7.25 -7.99 1.72
N TYR A 178 -7.47 -7.04 2.62
CA TYR A 178 -7.72 -7.27 4.04
C TYR A 178 -8.66 -6.20 4.62
N HIS A 179 -9.55 -5.69 3.76
CA HIS A 179 -10.48 -4.58 4.03
C HIS A 179 -11.49 -4.88 5.14
N ASP A 180 -11.70 -6.13 5.49
CA ASP A 180 -12.60 -6.64 6.53
C ASP A 180 -11.88 -7.50 7.58
N ASP A 181 -10.55 -7.53 7.54
CA ASP A 181 -9.74 -8.21 8.56
C ASP A 181 -10.00 -7.61 9.95
N GLU A 182 -10.22 -8.47 10.93
CA GLU A 182 -10.59 -8.06 12.28
C GLU A 182 -9.48 -7.25 12.96
N GLY A 183 -8.22 -7.66 12.80
CA GLY A 183 -7.06 -6.96 13.35
C GLY A 183 -6.91 -5.56 12.76
N TYR A 184 -7.10 -5.43 11.44
CA TYR A 184 -7.08 -4.14 10.75
C TYR A 184 -8.22 -3.22 11.23
N ILE A 185 -9.46 -3.72 11.30
CA ILE A 185 -10.61 -2.94 11.79
C ILE A 185 -10.40 -2.51 13.26
N HIS A 186 -9.86 -3.40 14.10
CA HIS A 186 -9.55 -3.06 15.48
C HIS A 186 -8.42 -2.04 15.60
N ALA A 187 -7.40 -2.10 14.74
CA ALA A 187 -6.35 -1.08 14.73
C ALA A 187 -6.91 0.30 14.36
N LEU A 188 -7.80 0.40 13.36
CA LEU A 188 -8.50 1.64 13.02
C LEU A 188 -9.38 2.14 14.17
N ARG A 189 -10.18 1.25 14.78
CA ARG A 189 -11.00 1.59 15.95
C ARG A 189 -10.16 2.18 17.07
N ASP A 190 -9.08 1.52 17.43
CA ASP A 190 -8.24 1.92 18.55
C ASP A 190 -7.54 3.26 18.26
N SER A 191 -7.14 3.52 17.01
CA SER A 191 -6.61 4.83 16.59
C SER A 191 -7.65 5.94 16.78
N VAL A 192 -8.89 5.71 16.34
CA VAL A 192 -9.99 6.67 16.52
C VAL A 192 -10.31 6.89 18.00
N LEU A 193 -10.41 5.84 18.81
CA LEU A 193 -10.70 5.94 20.24
C LEU A 193 -9.59 6.70 20.97
N ALA A 194 -8.32 6.41 20.70
CA ALA A 194 -7.20 7.13 21.29
C ALA A 194 -7.22 8.63 20.94
N HIS A 195 -7.62 8.95 19.70
CA HIS A 195 -7.81 10.35 19.29
C HIS A 195 -8.96 11.02 20.07
N TRP A 196 -10.09 10.33 20.21
CA TRP A 196 -11.24 10.87 20.94
C TRP A 196 -11.01 10.99 22.46
N ASP A 197 -10.18 10.15 23.02
CA ASP A 197 -9.80 10.27 24.45
C ASP A 197 -9.01 11.56 24.72
N GLN A 198 -8.24 12.04 23.73
CA GLN A 198 -7.46 13.28 23.84
C GLN A 198 -8.25 14.53 23.45
N HIS A 199 -9.11 14.42 22.43
CA HIS A 199 -9.75 15.58 21.80
C HIS A 199 -11.27 15.62 22.00
N GLY A 200 -11.88 14.56 22.55
CA GLY A 200 -13.31 14.39 22.63
C GLY A 200 -13.92 13.90 21.29
N ARG A 201 -15.19 13.53 21.31
CA ARG A 201 -15.90 13.02 20.12
C ARG A 201 -16.38 14.15 19.20
N PRO A 202 -16.30 13.99 17.88
CA PRO A 202 -16.83 14.95 16.92
C PRO A 202 -18.36 14.83 16.80
N GLU A 203 -18.99 15.83 16.19
CA GLU A 203 -20.38 15.73 15.74
C GLU A 203 -20.51 14.74 14.57
N LYS A 204 -19.48 14.66 13.71
CA LYS A 204 -19.44 13.77 12.57
C LYS A 204 -18.04 13.22 12.33
N LEU A 205 -17.94 11.89 12.17
CA LEU A 205 -16.74 11.23 11.65
C LEU A 205 -16.85 11.10 10.13
N VAL A 206 -15.89 11.65 9.40
CA VAL A 206 -15.79 11.51 7.95
C VAL A 206 -14.79 10.41 7.63
N LEU A 207 -15.23 9.37 6.93
CA LEU A 207 -14.39 8.28 6.43
C LEU A 207 -14.10 8.54 4.95
N SER A 208 -12.92 9.09 4.66
CA SER A 208 -12.51 9.48 3.31
C SER A 208 -11.65 8.40 2.68
N PHE A 209 -12.07 7.88 1.52
CA PHE A 209 -11.30 6.94 0.71
C PHE A 209 -10.82 7.65 -0.57
N HIS A 210 -9.75 7.15 -1.17
CA HIS A 210 -9.34 7.66 -2.48
C HIS A 210 -10.43 7.35 -3.51
N GLY A 211 -10.85 8.35 -4.28
CA GLY A 211 -11.80 8.15 -5.37
C GLY A 211 -11.22 7.37 -6.53
N VAL A 212 -12.08 6.69 -7.26
CA VAL A 212 -11.78 6.11 -8.57
C VAL A 212 -12.92 6.43 -9.53
N PRO A 213 -12.69 6.41 -10.86
CA PRO A 213 -13.78 6.61 -11.81
C PRO A 213 -14.92 5.61 -11.57
N LYS A 214 -16.16 6.08 -11.51
CA LYS A 214 -17.37 5.26 -11.31
C LYS A 214 -17.46 4.12 -12.34
N ARG A 215 -16.92 4.35 -13.52
CA ARG A 215 -16.84 3.33 -14.59
C ARG A 215 -16.14 2.06 -14.12
N THR A 216 -15.12 2.12 -13.26
CA THR A 216 -14.40 0.93 -12.79
C THR A 216 -15.30 -0.01 -11.99
N LEU A 217 -16.15 0.53 -11.12
CA LEU A 217 -17.18 -0.24 -10.41
C LEU A 217 -18.12 -0.95 -11.39
N MET A 218 -18.60 -0.24 -12.42
CA MET A 218 -19.50 -0.81 -13.42
C MET A 218 -18.85 -1.90 -14.27
N LEU A 219 -17.52 -1.94 -14.32
CA LEU A 219 -16.72 -2.95 -15.02
C LEU A 219 -16.20 -4.06 -14.09
N GLY A 220 -16.67 -4.11 -12.84
CA GLY A 220 -16.42 -5.22 -11.92
C GLY A 220 -15.27 -5.01 -10.92
N ASP A 221 -14.75 -3.78 -10.77
CA ASP A 221 -13.81 -3.47 -9.69
C ASP A 221 -14.56 -3.43 -8.34
N PRO A 222 -14.19 -4.24 -7.33
CA PRO A 222 -14.92 -4.33 -6.07
C PRO A 222 -14.60 -3.19 -5.09
N TYR A 223 -13.70 -2.28 -5.43
CA TYR A 223 -13.15 -1.26 -4.53
C TYR A 223 -14.21 -0.50 -3.73
N HIS A 224 -15.24 0.00 -4.41
CA HIS A 224 -16.35 0.72 -3.76
C HIS A 224 -17.02 -0.13 -2.66
N CYS A 225 -17.34 -1.38 -2.98
CA CYS A 225 -18.00 -2.28 -2.03
C CYS A 225 -17.08 -2.61 -0.83
N GLU A 226 -15.80 -2.79 -1.07
CA GLU A 226 -14.80 -3.04 -0.03
C GLU A 226 -14.60 -1.81 0.88
N CYS A 227 -14.58 -0.59 0.33
CA CYS A 227 -14.56 0.66 1.11
C CYS A 227 -15.80 0.78 2.02
N LEU A 228 -16.99 0.53 1.48
CA LEU A 228 -18.23 0.58 2.26
C LEU A 228 -18.28 -0.50 3.34
N LYS A 229 -17.73 -1.69 3.07
CA LYS A 229 -17.63 -2.76 4.07
C LYS A 229 -16.70 -2.37 5.21
N THR A 230 -15.50 -1.85 4.91
CA THR A 230 -14.57 -1.32 5.92
C THR A 230 -15.25 -0.26 6.78
N ALA A 231 -15.90 0.73 6.15
CA ALA A 231 -16.58 1.81 6.85
C ALA A 231 -17.68 1.30 7.79
N ARG A 232 -18.50 0.36 7.33
CA ARG A 232 -19.56 -0.25 8.13
C ARG A 232 -19.02 -1.03 9.32
N LEU A 233 -17.97 -1.85 9.12
CA LEU A 233 -17.34 -2.61 10.19
C LEU A 233 -16.70 -1.70 11.23
N LEU A 234 -16.00 -0.65 10.79
CA LEU A 234 -15.42 0.35 11.69
C LEU A 234 -16.50 1.09 12.47
N ALA A 235 -17.58 1.56 11.82
CA ALA A 235 -18.69 2.22 12.49
C ALA A 235 -19.34 1.30 13.55
N THR A 236 -19.50 0.02 13.25
CA THR A 236 -20.00 -0.99 14.19
C THR A 236 -19.04 -1.14 15.39
N ALA A 237 -17.74 -1.25 15.14
CA ALA A 237 -16.73 -1.38 16.20
C ALA A 237 -16.63 -0.13 17.10
N LEU A 238 -16.91 1.06 16.55
CA LEU A 238 -16.98 2.33 17.27
C LEU A 238 -18.36 2.59 17.90
N ARG A 239 -19.36 1.72 17.67
CA ARG A 239 -20.77 1.86 18.11
C ARG A 239 -21.39 3.17 17.62
N LEU A 240 -21.10 3.56 16.38
CA LEU A 240 -21.66 4.75 15.76
C LEU A 240 -23.03 4.46 15.14
N LYS A 241 -23.93 5.43 15.28
CA LYS A 241 -25.19 5.45 14.54
C LYS A 241 -24.96 5.99 13.11
N PRO A 242 -25.87 5.70 12.17
CA PRO A 242 -25.71 6.14 10.77
C PRO A 242 -25.53 7.65 10.60
N GLU A 243 -26.18 8.45 11.43
CA GLU A 243 -26.09 9.90 11.41
C GLU A 243 -24.77 10.47 11.95
N GLN A 244 -23.96 9.67 12.63
CA GLN A 244 -22.70 10.10 13.27
C GLN A 244 -21.47 9.97 12.36
N TYR A 245 -21.61 9.30 11.23
CA TYR A 245 -20.49 9.17 10.28
C TYR A 245 -20.97 9.34 8.83
N ILE A 246 -20.02 9.60 7.95
CA ILE A 246 -20.26 9.66 6.50
C ILE A 246 -19.07 9.10 5.75
N VAL A 247 -19.36 8.35 4.67
CA VAL A 247 -18.32 7.82 3.77
C VAL A 247 -18.21 8.74 2.57
N THR A 248 -17.00 9.14 2.22
CA THR A 248 -16.72 10.05 1.11
C THR A 248 -15.52 9.57 0.28
N PHE A 249 -15.37 10.14 -0.92
CA PHE A 249 -14.28 9.82 -1.85
C PHE A 249 -13.54 11.09 -2.25
N GLN A 250 -12.21 11.08 -2.04
CA GLN A 250 -11.30 12.21 -2.28
C GLN A 250 -10.56 12.10 -3.62
N SER A 251 -9.74 13.09 -3.94
CA SER A 251 -8.74 13.09 -5.02
C SER A 251 -9.33 12.97 -6.44
N ARG A 252 -10.55 13.51 -6.66
CA ARG A 252 -11.18 13.50 -7.98
C ARG A 252 -10.31 14.22 -9.00
N PHE A 253 -10.09 13.56 -10.13
CA PHE A 253 -9.29 14.07 -11.22
C PHE A 253 -10.02 14.02 -12.58
N GLY A 254 -9.88 15.08 -13.37
CA GLY A 254 -10.44 15.16 -14.73
C GLY A 254 -11.95 15.36 -14.78
N LYS A 255 -12.55 15.09 -15.96
CA LYS A 255 -13.97 15.36 -16.23
C LYS A 255 -14.89 14.16 -16.02
N ALA A 256 -14.35 12.96 -15.87
CA ALA A 256 -15.14 11.75 -15.66
C ALA A 256 -15.92 11.82 -14.33
N GLU A 257 -17.02 11.09 -14.24
CA GLU A 257 -17.71 10.84 -13.00
C GLU A 257 -16.90 9.84 -12.16
N TRP A 258 -16.63 10.21 -10.90
CA TRP A 258 -15.95 9.37 -9.93
C TRP A 258 -16.93 8.89 -8.86
N LEU A 259 -16.49 7.97 -8.00
CA LEU A 259 -17.27 7.54 -6.84
C LEU A 259 -17.65 8.74 -5.97
N GLN A 260 -18.87 8.72 -5.45
CA GLN A 260 -19.47 9.80 -4.67
C GLN A 260 -19.98 9.28 -3.32
N PRO A 261 -20.22 10.19 -2.34
CA PRO A 261 -20.04 11.64 -2.40
C PRO A 261 -18.58 12.09 -2.36
N TYR A 262 -18.26 13.23 -2.97
CA TYR A 262 -16.91 13.81 -2.96
C TYR A 262 -16.58 14.43 -1.62
N THR A 263 -15.36 14.21 -1.08
CA THR A 263 -14.98 14.65 0.27
C THR A 263 -15.07 16.16 0.46
N ALA A 264 -14.36 16.96 -0.32
CA ALA A 264 -14.31 18.42 -0.13
C ALA A 264 -15.70 19.11 -0.22
N PRO A 265 -16.53 18.87 -1.27
CA PRO A 265 -17.88 19.44 -1.32
C PRO A 265 -18.78 19.00 -0.17
N THR A 266 -18.66 17.73 0.27
CA THR A 266 -19.46 17.19 1.37
C THR A 266 -19.08 17.83 2.70
N VAL A 267 -17.78 17.97 2.97
CA VAL A 267 -17.28 18.62 4.19
C VAL A 267 -17.68 20.10 4.24
N ALA A 268 -17.56 20.82 3.13
CA ALA A 268 -18.03 22.20 3.03
C ALA A 268 -19.56 22.32 3.26
N GLN A 269 -20.34 21.35 2.77
CA GLN A 269 -21.78 21.33 3.00
C GLN A 269 -22.13 21.06 4.47
N LEU A 270 -21.45 20.11 5.13
CA LEU A 270 -21.62 19.86 6.56
C LEU A 270 -21.40 21.12 7.40
N ALA A 271 -20.37 21.93 7.08
CA ALA A 271 -20.11 23.19 7.76
C ALA A 271 -21.26 24.21 7.56
N ARG A 272 -21.77 24.34 6.32
CA ARG A 272 -22.92 25.20 6.00
C ARG A 272 -24.20 24.74 6.70
N ASP A 273 -24.39 23.44 6.88
CA ASP A 273 -25.54 22.84 7.57
C ASP A 273 -25.43 22.97 9.11
N GLY A 274 -24.35 23.61 9.60
CA GLY A 274 -24.20 23.97 11.00
C GLY A 274 -23.35 22.96 11.81
N VAL A 275 -22.77 21.93 11.20
CA VAL A 275 -21.79 21.05 11.86
C VAL A 275 -20.54 21.86 12.19
N ARG A 276 -20.19 21.93 13.46
CA ARG A 276 -19.07 22.77 13.93
C ARG A 276 -17.76 21.99 14.11
N ARG A 277 -17.88 20.68 14.39
CA ARG A 277 -16.71 19.84 14.58
C ARG A 277 -16.81 18.53 13.79
N ILE A 278 -15.77 18.24 13.02
CA ILE A 278 -15.59 16.96 12.33
C ILE A 278 -14.21 16.38 12.61
N ASP A 279 -14.14 15.06 12.67
CA ASP A 279 -12.88 14.33 12.60
C ASP A 279 -12.86 13.55 11.28
N VAL A 280 -11.71 13.51 10.61
CA VAL A 280 -11.54 12.84 9.31
C VAL A 280 -10.49 11.74 9.44
N LEU A 281 -10.86 10.54 9.01
CA LEU A 281 -9.97 9.37 8.92
C LEU A 281 -9.94 8.88 7.47
N CYS A 282 -8.77 8.41 7.01
CA CYS A 282 -8.57 7.86 5.68
C CYS A 282 -8.31 6.34 5.72
N PRO A 283 -9.34 5.47 5.87
CA PRO A 283 -9.12 4.03 6.12
C PRO A 283 -8.46 3.30 4.94
N GLY A 284 -8.54 3.82 3.73
CA GLY A 284 -7.89 3.24 2.56
C GLY A 284 -6.36 3.40 2.51
N PHE A 285 -5.80 4.17 3.46
CA PHE A 285 -4.37 4.47 3.54
C PHE A 285 -3.79 3.90 4.84
N THR A 286 -2.79 3.03 4.73
CA THR A 286 -2.09 2.49 5.90
C THR A 286 -0.90 3.33 6.32
N SER A 287 -0.47 4.26 5.48
CA SER A 287 0.63 5.22 5.72
C SER A 287 0.20 6.61 5.30
N ASP A 288 0.57 7.62 6.09
CA ASP A 288 0.38 9.00 5.72
C ASP A 288 1.14 9.35 4.44
N CYS A 289 0.49 10.13 3.57
CA CYS A 289 0.97 10.46 2.24
C CYS A 289 0.51 11.86 1.82
N LEU A 290 0.72 12.22 0.56
CA LEU A 290 0.28 13.52 0.01
C LEU A 290 -1.24 13.70 0.15
N GLU A 291 -1.99 12.65 -0.17
CA GLU A 291 -3.45 12.65 -0.20
C GLU A 291 -4.07 12.77 1.19
N THR A 292 -3.35 12.36 2.24
CA THR A 292 -3.84 12.47 3.63
C THR A 292 -3.37 13.74 4.33
N LEU A 293 -2.12 14.13 4.15
CA LEU A 293 -1.54 15.26 4.86
C LEU A 293 -1.82 16.59 4.15
N GLU A 294 -1.65 16.67 2.84
CA GLU A 294 -1.88 17.90 2.11
C GLU A 294 -3.35 18.07 1.73
N GLU A 295 -3.96 17.11 1.04
CA GLU A 295 -5.34 17.23 0.57
C GLU A 295 -6.32 17.25 1.75
N ILE A 296 -6.27 16.27 2.67
CA ILE A 296 -7.24 16.19 3.78
C ILE A 296 -6.88 17.13 4.91
N SER A 297 -5.66 17.04 5.45
CA SER A 297 -5.30 17.77 6.66
C SER A 297 -5.09 19.27 6.43
N MET A 298 -4.86 19.73 5.19
CA MET A 298 -4.69 21.15 4.86
C MET A 298 -5.83 21.69 3.98
N GLU A 299 -6.06 21.15 2.75
CA GLU A 299 -7.03 21.72 1.82
C GLU A 299 -8.47 21.52 2.31
N VAL A 300 -8.86 20.28 2.66
CA VAL A 300 -10.24 19.99 3.15
C VAL A 300 -10.52 20.65 4.50
N ARG A 301 -9.52 20.75 5.38
CA ARG A 301 -9.62 21.55 6.61
C ARG A 301 -9.96 23.00 6.29
N HIS A 302 -9.19 23.61 5.39
CA HIS A 302 -9.43 25.00 4.98
C HIS A 302 -10.86 25.19 4.43
N ASP A 303 -11.32 24.28 3.57
CA ASP A 303 -12.69 24.32 3.03
C ASP A 303 -13.75 24.24 4.13
N PHE A 304 -13.55 23.39 5.15
CA PHE A 304 -14.46 23.29 6.28
C PHE A 304 -14.55 24.59 7.07
N GLU A 305 -13.40 25.15 7.43
CA GLU A 305 -13.30 26.38 8.21
C GLU A 305 -13.88 27.59 7.46
N GLN A 306 -13.59 27.72 6.15
CA GLN A 306 -14.14 28.80 5.30
C GLN A 306 -15.67 28.74 5.13
N ASN A 307 -16.28 27.56 5.30
CA ASN A 307 -17.73 27.36 5.19
C ASN A 307 -18.45 27.38 6.56
N GLY A 308 -17.76 27.75 7.65
CA GLY A 308 -18.35 27.96 8.97
C GLY A 308 -18.11 26.85 9.98
N GLY A 309 -17.31 25.83 9.66
CA GLY A 309 -16.78 24.87 10.62
C GLY A 309 -15.83 25.54 11.62
N ARG A 310 -15.64 24.91 12.79
CA ARG A 310 -14.79 25.47 13.87
C ARG A 310 -13.63 24.59 14.24
N GLU A 311 -13.86 23.28 14.32
CA GLU A 311 -12.87 22.30 14.74
C GLU A 311 -12.77 21.20 13.69
N PHE A 312 -11.60 21.04 13.12
CA PHE A 312 -11.28 19.99 12.17
C PHE A 312 -10.09 19.19 12.68
N HIS A 313 -10.26 17.90 12.90
CA HIS A 313 -9.18 17.03 13.27
C HIS A 313 -8.96 15.98 12.18
N TYR A 314 -7.73 15.86 11.73
CA TYR A 314 -7.28 14.73 10.92
C TYR A 314 -6.74 13.65 11.87
N ILE A 315 -7.30 12.45 11.78
CA ILE A 315 -6.78 11.27 12.50
C ILE A 315 -5.71 10.64 11.62
N PRO A 316 -4.44 10.59 12.06
CA PRO A 316 -3.35 10.01 11.27
C PRO A 316 -3.66 8.58 10.82
N CYS A 317 -3.09 8.19 9.69
CA CYS A 317 -3.10 6.81 9.25
C CYS A 317 -2.47 5.89 10.30
N LEU A 318 -2.63 4.59 10.14
CA LEU A 318 -2.10 3.61 11.10
C LEU A 318 -0.57 3.65 11.21
N ASN A 319 0.12 4.09 10.16
CA ASN A 319 1.56 4.24 10.10
C ASN A 319 2.26 2.98 10.67
N ASP A 320 3.18 3.15 11.58
CA ASP A 320 3.94 2.07 12.21
C ASP A 320 3.43 1.73 13.63
N SER A 321 2.15 2.01 13.92
CA SER A 321 1.55 1.76 15.22
C SER A 321 1.57 0.27 15.59
N ARG A 322 1.84 -0.02 16.85
CA ARG A 322 2.01 -1.40 17.36
C ARG A 322 0.81 -2.31 17.04
N LYS A 323 -0.41 -1.79 17.15
CA LYS A 323 -1.64 -2.55 16.87
C LYS A 323 -1.73 -2.95 15.40
N TRP A 324 -1.41 -2.00 14.53
CA TRP A 324 -1.39 -2.25 13.09
C TRP A 324 -0.30 -3.24 12.68
N ILE A 325 0.90 -3.09 13.21
CA ILE A 325 2.00 -4.04 12.91
C ILE A 325 1.65 -5.45 13.36
N SER A 326 0.99 -5.62 14.52
CA SER A 326 0.51 -6.94 14.95
C SER A 326 -0.53 -7.50 13.98
N ALA A 327 -1.51 -6.71 13.54
CA ALA A 327 -2.50 -7.14 12.56
C ALA A 327 -1.85 -7.49 11.21
N LEU A 328 -0.89 -6.67 10.75
CA LEU A 328 -0.16 -6.91 9.51
C LEU A 328 0.66 -8.22 9.56
N ALA A 329 1.24 -8.52 10.73
CA ALA A 329 1.92 -9.79 10.96
C ALA A 329 0.96 -10.99 10.90
N GLU A 330 -0.23 -10.88 11.49
CA GLU A 330 -1.28 -11.92 11.42
C GLU A 330 -1.75 -12.16 9.98
N ILE A 331 -1.97 -11.10 9.22
CA ILE A 331 -2.31 -11.20 7.79
C ILE A 331 -1.20 -11.92 7.02
N ALA A 332 0.06 -11.54 7.24
CA ALA A 332 1.20 -12.18 6.57
C ALA A 332 1.33 -13.66 6.96
N GLU A 333 1.23 -13.97 8.25
CA GLU A 333 1.29 -15.33 8.81
C GLU A 333 0.22 -16.23 8.20
N HIS A 334 -1.03 -15.76 8.14
CA HIS A 334 -2.13 -16.50 7.53
C HIS A 334 -1.85 -16.87 6.06
N HIS A 335 -1.21 -15.99 5.30
CA HIS A 335 -0.89 -16.22 3.90
C HIS A 335 0.41 -17.03 3.69
N MET A 336 1.20 -17.26 4.75
CA MET A 336 2.40 -18.10 4.73
C MET A 336 2.16 -19.53 5.24
N ILE A 337 0.93 -19.90 5.61
CA ILE A 337 0.61 -21.26 6.11
C ILE A 337 1.19 -22.34 5.19
N GLY A 338 1.92 -23.30 5.77
CA GLY A 338 2.58 -24.38 5.05
C GLY A 338 3.95 -24.02 4.46
N TRP A 339 4.40 -22.77 4.59
CA TRP A 339 5.78 -22.41 4.31
C TRP A 339 6.67 -22.68 5.54
N PRO A 340 7.93 -23.08 5.37
CA PRO A 340 8.79 -23.52 6.48
C PRO A 340 9.44 -22.33 7.21
N THR A 341 8.65 -21.36 7.63
CA THR A 341 9.12 -20.13 8.28
C THR A 341 9.18 -20.25 9.80
N GLN A 342 8.49 -21.26 10.39
CA GLN A 342 8.46 -21.54 11.83
C GLN A 342 9.23 -22.83 12.18
N ALA A 343 10.11 -23.28 11.29
CA ALA A 343 10.92 -24.48 11.52
C ALA A 343 11.87 -24.28 12.70
N GLY A 344 11.93 -25.26 13.60
CA GLY A 344 12.88 -25.25 14.72
C GLY A 344 14.34 -25.52 14.27
N PRO A 345 15.32 -25.29 15.16
CA PRO A 345 16.74 -25.46 14.82
C PRO A 345 17.09 -26.87 14.28
N SER A 346 16.45 -27.90 14.82
CA SER A 346 16.64 -29.29 14.36
C SER A 346 16.10 -29.51 12.93
N GLU A 347 15.01 -28.89 12.58
CA GLU A 347 14.43 -28.98 11.25
C GLU A 347 15.25 -28.18 10.24
N HIS A 348 15.74 -27.01 10.61
CA HIS A 348 16.70 -26.25 9.78
C HIS A 348 17.99 -27.05 9.52
N GLU A 349 18.53 -27.72 10.52
CA GLU A 349 19.72 -28.58 10.36
C GLU A 349 19.42 -29.78 9.47
N ALA A 350 18.26 -30.41 9.64
CA ALA A 350 17.84 -31.51 8.77
C ALA A 350 17.73 -31.07 7.30
N ARG A 351 17.14 -29.92 7.03
CA ARG A 351 17.04 -29.36 5.68
C ARG A 351 18.39 -29.03 5.06
N ARG A 352 19.35 -28.51 5.86
CA ARG A 352 20.73 -28.28 5.38
C ARG A 352 21.43 -29.57 5.02
N LYS A 353 21.33 -30.61 5.87
CA LYS A 353 21.90 -31.93 5.60
C LYS A 353 21.31 -32.58 4.34
N ASP A 354 19.98 -32.49 4.18
CA ASP A 354 19.32 -33.00 2.97
C ASP A 354 19.80 -32.28 1.71
N ALA A 355 19.94 -30.96 1.78
CA ALA A 355 20.47 -30.13 0.70
C ALA A 355 21.93 -30.50 0.35
N GLU A 356 22.80 -30.76 1.35
CA GLU A 356 24.17 -31.20 1.15
C GLU A 356 24.22 -32.59 0.49
N VAL A 357 23.39 -33.54 0.94
CA VAL A 357 23.27 -34.88 0.33
C VAL A 357 22.78 -34.74 -1.13
N GLY A 358 21.78 -33.91 -1.37
CA GLY A 358 21.29 -33.65 -2.72
C GLY A 358 22.36 -33.04 -3.63
N ARG A 359 23.16 -32.10 -3.12
CA ARG A 359 24.32 -31.54 -3.85
C ARG A 359 25.35 -32.58 -4.20
N ALA A 360 25.78 -33.39 -3.22
CA ALA A 360 26.76 -34.46 -3.43
C ALA A 360 26.27 -35.45 -4.50
N ALA A 361 24.99 -35.83 -4.44
CA ALA A 361 24.40 -36.74 -5.42
C ALA A 361 24.32 -36.13 -6.84
N ALA A 362 24.05 -34.82 -6.95
CA ALA A 362 24.03 -34.12 -8.23
C ALA A 362 25.44 -34.06 -8.87
N LEU A 363 26.44 -33.68 -8.08
CA LEU A 363 27.85 -33.62 -8.54
C LEU A 363 28.38 -34.97 -8.96
N ALA A 364 28.04 -36.04 -8.21
CA ALA A 364 28.40 -37.41 -8.56
C ALA A 364 27.83 -37.90 -9.91
N ARG A 365 26.75 -37.22 -10.38
CA ARG A 365 26.12 -37.47 -11.69
C ARG A 365 26.55 -36.47 -12.77
N GLY A 366 27.59 -35.67 -12.51
CA GLY A 366 28.17 -34.73 -13.48
C GLY A 366 27.47 -33.38 -13.59
N ALA A 367 26.66 -33.01 -12.60
CA ALA A 367 26.10 -31.66 -12.57
C ALA A 367 27.22 -30.64 -12.33
N ALA A 368 27.11 -29.48 -12.97
CA ALA A 368 27.94 -28.33 -12.62
C ALA A 368 27.49 -27.73 -11.27
N ASP A 369 28.46 -27.24 -10.50
CA ASP A 369 28.17 -26.61 -9.18
C ASP A 369 27.84 -25.12 -9.35
#